data_bc5541f844a8f9aa1cab396c1ca915e6
#
_entry.id   bc5541f844a8f9aa1cab396c1ca915e6
#
_cell.length_a   1.000
_cell.length_b   1.000
_cell.length_c   1.000
_cell.angle_alpha   90.00
_cell.angle_beta   90.00
_cell.angle_gamma   90.00
#
_symmetry.space_group_name_H-M   'P 1'
#
loop_
_entity.id
_entity.type
_entity.pdbx_description
1 polymer ?
#
loop_
_entity_poly.entity_id
_entity_poly.type
_entity_poly.pdbx_seq_one_letter_code
_entity_poly.pdbx_strand_id
1 'polypeptide(L)'
;MENINKFALIIGINYKYSHKSKQLNGCVYDAMRIKKMLVNSLGFSNDNIETLTDEKENLPTHQRIKKSMNDLKSRSLRTQDELWIYYSGHGNAIMDDNGDENDGNDSVILPSDYIQEGYIRDDDIYKWLHDIPCKVCLIFDSCHSGTIGDLPWKFTYREPGDVLIEKERNIDMANKLVFTLSSSIDTQTSWEIYDKVLKQSYGEFTHTLLTILENNEYEISIMKLFEKISHEFCPKQFGKKQVIQTPLLCSSSRIPDWIIKK
;
A
#
# COMPACT_ATOMS: atom_id res chain seq x y z
N MET A 1 0.99 -30.92 -2.49
CA MET A 1 1.25 -29.46 -2.59
C MET A 1 1.44 -28.98 -1.17
N GLU A 2 2.54 -28.31 -0.88
CA GLU A 2 2.72 -27.70 0.44
C GLU A 2 1.70 -26.57 0.64
N ASN A 3 1.07 -26.54 1.81
CA ASN A 3 0.13 -25.49 2.15
C ASN A 3 0.86 -24.15 2.24
N ILE A 4 0.45 -23.18 1.41
CA ILE A 4 0.91 -21.79 1.48
C ILE A 4 0.11 -21.09 2.58
N ASN A 5 0.81 -20.56 3.59
CA ASN A 5 0.15 -19.71 4.57
C ASN A 5 0.08 -18.27 4.04
N LYS A 6 -1.08 -17.65 4.24
CA LYS A 6 -1.32 -16.26 3.83
C LYS A 6 -1.60 -15.43 5.09
N PHE A 7 -0.86 -14.35 5.26
CA PHE A 7 -0.96 -13.43 6.39
C PHE A 7 -1.24 -12.01 5.91
N ALA A 8 -1.93 -11.20 6.72
CA ALA A 8 -2.11 -9.79 6.41
C ALA A 8 -2.11 -8.90 7.64
N LEU A 9 -1.58 -7.68 7.47
CA LEU A 9 -1.78 -6.54 8.35
C LEU A 9 -2.55 -5.46 7.57
N ILE A 10 -3.71 -5.08 8.09
CA ILE A 10 -4.59 -4.11 7.43
C ILE A 10 -4.77 -2.93 8.36
N ILE A 11 -4.42 -1.73 7.87
CA ILE A 11 -4.43 -0.50 8.64
C ILE A 11 -5.32 0.52 7.94
N GLY A 12 -6.34 1.03 8.63
CA GLY A 12 -7.21 2.10 8.14
C GLY A 12 -7.40 3.17 9.20
N ILE A 13 -7.03 4.42 8.90
CA ILE A 13 -7.03 5.51 9.88
C ILE A 13 -7.83 6.70 9.35
N ASN A 14 -8.98 6.96 9.96
CA ASN A 14 -9.79 8.14 9.69
C ASN A 14 -9.42 9.35 10.56
N TYR A 15 -8.46 9.20 11.49
CA TYR A 15 -8.03 10.24 12.44
C TYR A 15 -9.17 10.83 13.25
N LYS A 16 -10.10 9.96 13.68
CA LYS A 16 -11.35 10.30 14.35
C LYS A 16 -11.16 11.18 15.60
N TYR A 17 -10.03 11.00 16.30
CA TYR A 17 -9.69 11.73 17.52
C TYR A 17 -8.82 12.97 17.28
N SER A 18 -8.49 13.26 16.01
CA SER A 18 -7.74 14.45 15.63
C SER A 18 -8.66 15.64 15.34
N HIS A 19 -8.05 16.83 15.17
CA HIS A 19 -8.81 18.00 14.72
C HIS A 19 -9.54 17.73 13.40
N LYS A 20 -10.77 18.25 13.26
CA LYS A 20 -11.65 17.99 12.10
C LYS A 20 -10.99 18.19 10.73
N SER A 21 -10.09 19.15 10.61
CA SER A 21 -9.34 19.40 9.36
C SER A 21 -8.33 18.30 8.99
N LYS A 22 -8.09 17.36 9.89
CA LYS A 22 -7.19 16.22 9.68
C LYS A 22 -7.94 14.89 9.56
N GLN A 23 -9.27 14.91 9.76
CA GLN A 23 -10.07 13.70 9.68
C GLN A 23 -10.29 13.29 8.23
N LEU A 24 -10.22 11.99 8.00
CA LEU A 24 -10.60 11.28 6.77
C LEU A 24 -11.88 10.49 7.03
N ASN A 25 -12.52 9.99 5.97
CA ASN A 25 -13.82 9.32 6.11
C ASN A 25 -13.88 7.96 5.41
N GLY A 26 -12.92 7.65 4.53
CA GLY A 26 -12.93 6.46 3.69
C GLY A 26 -11.98 5.36 4.14
N CYS A 27 -10.90 5.69 4.86
CA CYS A 27 -9.78 4.77 5.09
C CYS A 27 -10.18 3.49 5.85
N VAL A 28 -11.01 3.62 6.89
CA VAL A 28 -11.49 2.45 7.65
C VAL A 28 -12.41 1.58 6.79
N TYR A 29 -13.29 2.20 6.00
CA TYR A 29 -14.16 1.48 5.08
C TYR A 29 -13.35 0.70 4.03
N ASP A 30 -12.32 1.31 3.46
CA ASP A 30 -11.45 0.67 2.48
C ASP A 30 -10.65 -0.49 3.09
N ALA A 31 -10.11 -0.30 4.29
CA ALA A 31 -9.44 -1.37 5.04
C ALA A 31 -10.36 -2.60 5.23
N MET A 32 -11.63 -2.38 5.54
CA MET A 32 -12.60 -3.46 5.70
C MET A 32 -12.97 -4.14 4.36
N ARG A 33 -13.00 -3.38 3.25
CA ARG A 33 -13.20 -3.93 1.89
C ARG A 33 -12.03 -4.81 1.47
N ILE A 34 -10.79 -4.37 1.71
CA ILE A 34 -9.58 -5.16 1.47
C ILE A 34 -9.62 -6.44 2.30
N LYS A 35 -9.92 -6.36 3.60
CA LYS A 35 -10.07 -7.56 4.45
C LYS A 35 -11.09 -8.55 3.86
N LYS A 36 -12.25 -8.05 3.48
CA LYS A 36 -13.31 -8.87 2.88
C LYS A 36 -12.83 -9.56 1.60
N MET A 37 -12.12 -8.85 0.74
CA MET A 37 -11.54 -9.39 -0.49
C MET A 37 -10.50 -10.47 -0.20
N LEU A 38 -9.57 -10.25 0.72
CA LEU A 38 -8.55 -11.23 1.09
C LEU A 38 -9.17 -12.54 1.59
N VAL A 39 -10.18 -12.44 2.47
CA VAL A 39 -10.86 -13.63 3.02
C VAL A 39 -11.71 -14.34 1.97
N ASN A 40 -12.59 -13.61 1.30
CA ASN A 40 -13.63 -14.22 0.47
C ASN A 40 -13.11 -14.65 -0.92
N SER A 41 -12.07 -13.97 -1.43
CA SER A 41 -11.64 -14.14 -2.81
C SER A 41 -10.21 -14.67 -2.94
N LEU A 42 -9.31 -14.38 -2.01
CA LEU A 42 -7.91 -14.78 -2.08
C LEU A 42 -7.53 -15.89 -1.07
N GLY A 43 -8.50 -16.41 -0.31
CA GLY A 43 -8.30 -17.58 0.56
C GLY A 43 -7.47 -17.31 1.83
N PHE A 44 -7.40 -16.06 2.30
CA PHE A 44 -6.78 -15.76 3.58
C PHE A 44 -7.67 -16.24 4.73
N SER A 45 -7.08 -16.88 5.75
CA SER A 45 -7.79 -17.15 7.00
C SER A 45 -7.99 -15.86 7.78
N ASN A 46 -9.21 -15.65 8.32
CA ASN A 46 -9.48 -14.48 9.16
C ASN A 46 -8.55 -14.41 10.39
N ASP A 47 -8.11 -15.57 10.91
CA ASP A 47 -7.20 -15.68 12.05
C ASP A 47 -5.76 -15.23 11.72
N ASN A 48 -5.42 -15.17 10.44
CA ASN A 48 -4.14 -14.72 9.94
C ASN A 48 -4.15 -13.22 9.51
N ILE A 49 -5.26 -12.53 9.73
CA ILE A 49 -5.41 -11.11 9.37
C ILE A 49 -5.53 -10.26 10.64
N GLU A 50 -4.52 -9.46 10.91
CA GLU A 50 -4.61 -8.40 11.90
C GLU A 50 -5.20 -7.14 11.26
N THR A 51 -6.17 -6.50 11.95
CA THR A 51 -6.81 -5.28 11.46
C THR A 51 -6.73 -4.20 12.54
N LEU A 52 -6.11 -3.08 12.19
CA LEU A 52 -5.95 -1.91 13.05
C LEU A 52 -6.77 -0.75 12.47
N THR A 53 -7.73 -0.25 13.22
CA THR A 53 -8.54 0.90 12.83
C THR A 53 -8.80 1.81 14.03
N ASP A 54 -9.01 3.09 13.77
CA ASP A 54 -9.30 4.07 14.83
C ASP A 54 -10.80 4.14 15.20
N GLU A 55 -11.61 3.19 14.72
CA GLU A 55 -13.01 3.01 15.11
C GLU A 55 -13.21 1.92 16.18
N LYS A 56 -12.14 1.21 16.57
CA LYS A 56 -12.20 0.08 17.51
C LYS A 56 -11.10 0.18 18.56
N GLU A 57 -11.09 -0.76 19.51
CA GLU A 57 -10.09 -0.85 20.58
C GLU A 57 -8.65 -1.03 20.08
N ASN A 58 -8.47 -1.56 18.87
CA ASN A 58 -7.15 -1.77 18.24
C ASN A 58 -6.67 -0.53 17.49
N LEU A 59 -6.45 0.57 18.21
CA LEU A 59 -5.96 1.81 17.62
C LEU A 59 -4.62 1.60 16.89
N PRO A 60 -4.47 2.11 15.67
CA PRO A 60 -3.24 2.07 14.89
C PRO A 60 -2.24 3.11 15.35
N THR A 61 -1.80 2.99 16.62
CA THR A 61 -0.75 3.83 17.19
C THR A 61 0.61 3.43 16.62
N HIS A 62 1.58 4.34 16.70
CA HIS A 62 2.96 4.10 16.27
C HIS A 62 3.52 2.79 16.88
N GLN A 63 3.41 2.64 18.20
CA GLN A 63 3.87 1.44 18.89
C GLN A 63 3.10 0.17 18.44
N ARG A 64 1.76 0.29 18.24
CA ARG A 64 0.94 -0.86 17.85
C ARG A 64 1.28 -1.34 16.45
N ILE A 65 1.44 -0.44 15.49
CA ILE A 65 1.82 -0.79 14.11
C ILE A 65 3.19 -1.48 14.11
N LYS A 66 4.21 -0.89 14.76
CA LYS A 66 5.56 -1.50 14.87
C LYS A 66 5.51 -2.87 15.56
N LYS A 67 4.70 -3.01 16.61
CA LYS A 67 4.51 -4.30 17.27
C LYS A 67 3.91 -5.34 16.32
N SER A 68 2.84 -4.99 15.60
CA SER A 68 2.18 -5.91 14.65
C SER A 68 3.13 -6.34 13.53
N MET A 69 3.95 -5.44 12.99
CA MET A 69 4.98 -5.77 12.01
C MET A 69 6.01 -6.76 12.59
N ASN A 70 6.48 -6.54 13.82
CA ASN A 70 7.42 -7.43 14.49
C ASN A 70 6.80 -8.78 14.87
N ASP A 71 5.54 -8.80 15.28
CA ASP A 71 4.80 -10.04 15.54
C ASP A 71 4.68 -10.90 14.26
N LEU A 72 4.46 -10.28 13.10
CA LEU A 72 4.49 -10.96 11.79
C LEU A 72 5.89 -11.51 11.48
N LYS A 73 6.95 -10.73 11.70
CA LYS A 73 8.34 -11.17 11.52
C LYS A 73 8.70 -12.34 12.43
N SER A 74 8.17 -12.37 13.65
CA SER A 74 8.43 -13.45 14.63
C SER A 74 7.69 -14.76 14.30
N ARG A 75 6.73 -14.74 13.37
CA ARG A 75 6.10 -15.96 12.86
C ARG A 75 7.11 -16.76 12.05
N SER A 76 7.01 -18.08 12.09
CA SER A 76 7.86 -18.97 11.26
C SER A 76 7.43 -18.91 9.79
N LEU A 77 7.66 -17.75 9.15
CA LEU A 77 7.35 -17.52 7.74
C LEU A 77 8.31 -18.33 6.86
N ARG A 78 7.77 -18.96 5.83
CA ARG A 78 8.52 -19.73 4.83
C ARG A 78 8.56 -18.96 3.52
N THR A 79 9.53 -19.23 2.67
CA THR A 79 9.71 -18.56 1.38
C THR A 79 8.49 -18.65 0.45
N GLN A 80 7.70 -19.72 0.54
CA GLN A 80 6.46 -19.89 -0.21
C GLN A 80 5.23 -19.20 0.38
N ASP A 81 5.30 -18.75 1.65
CA ASP A 81 4.19 -18.05 2.30
C ASP A 81 3.98 -16.66 1.68
N GLU A 82 2.85 -16.04 1.94
CA GLU A 82 2.44 -14.77 1.35
C GLU A 82 2.00 -13.80 2.46
N LEU A 83 2.51 -12.57 2.40
CA LEU A 83 2.20 -11.52 3.35
C LEU A 83 1.69 -10.28 2.62
N TRP A 84 0.53 -9.78 3.04
CA TRP A 84 -0.05 -8.53 2.56
C TRP A 84 -0.06 -7.48 3.66
N ILE A 85 0.38 -6.29 3.32
CA ILE A 85 0.22 -5.11 4.17
C ILE A 85 -0.56 -4.07 3.39
N TYR A 86 -1.66 -3.64 3.96
CA TYR A 86 -2.48 -2.56 3.43
C TYR A 86 -2.50 -1.41 4.41
N TYR A 87 -2.28 -0.21 3.92
CA TYR A 87 -2.40 1.03 4.66
C TYR A 87 -3.29 2.01 3.91
N SER A 88 -4.26 2.60 4.60
CA SER A 88 -5.03 3.76 4.14
C SER A 88 -5.10 4.78 5.25
N GLY A 89 -4.61 6.00 4.97
CA GLY A 89 -4.47 7.07 5.94
C GLY A 89 -3.66 8.24 5.39
N HIS A 90 -3.23 9.14 6.26
CA HIS A 90 -2.31 10.20 5.87
C HIS A 90 -0.91 9.67 5.61
N GLY A 91 -0.30 10.18 4.55
CA GLY A 91 1.12 10.09 4.27
C GLY A 91 1.71 11.50 4.15
N ASN A 92 3.01 11.61 4.30
CA ASN A 92 3.76 12.85 4.15
C ASN A 92 5.18 12.55 3.66
N ALA A 93 5.84 13.57 3.15
CA ALA A 93 7.28 13.57 2.90
C ALA A 93 7.96 14.43 3.97
N ILE A 94 9.05 13.94 4.53
CA ILE A 94 9.88 14.65 5.50
C ILE A 94 11.31 14.70 4.98
N MET A 95 12.11 15.63 5.50
CA MET A 95 13.52 15.73 5.09
C MET A 95 14.26 14.43 5.40
N ASP A 96 14.94 13.90 4.40
CA ASP A 96 15.87 12.79 4.55
C ASP A 96 17.03 13.20 5.48
N ASP A 97 17.29 12.40 6.52
CA ASP A 97 18.35 12.67 7.50
C ASP A 97 19.56 11.74 7.35
N ASN A 98 19.50 10.74 6.47
CA ASN A 98 20.56 9.77 6.24
C ASN A 98 21.24 9.91 4.85
N GLY A 99 20.63 10.64 3.91
CA GLY A 99 21.19 11.00 2.60
C GLY A 99 21.10 9.86 1.55
N ASP A 100 20.16 8.93 1.69
CA ASP A 100 19.98 7.83 0.78
C ASP A 100 18.85 8.04 -0.26
N GLU A 101 18.06 9.15 -0.08
CA GLU A 101 17.01 9.52 -1.01
C GLU A 101 17.49 10.41 -2.17
N ASN A 102 17.06 10.09 -3.39
CA ASN A 102 17.42 10.86 -4.58
C ASN A 102 16.79 12.26 -4.61
N ASP A 103 15.62 12.43 -4.00
CA ASP A 103 14.91 13.72 -3.93
C ASP A 103 15.08 14.44 -2.58
N GLY A 104 15.81 13.83 -1.64
CA GLY A 104 16.11 14.37 -0.31
C GLY A 104 14.94 14.31 0.66
N ASN A 105 13.96 13.44 0.46
CA ASN A 105 12.82 13.29 1.35
C ASN A 105 12.47 11.81 1.61
N ASP A 106 12.30 11.45 2.89
CA ASP A 106 11.70 10.18 3.31
C ASP A 106 10.18 10.22 3.18
N SER A 107 9.60 9.16 2.66
CA SER A 107 8.17 8.93 2.72
C SER A 107 7.75 8.41 4.10
N VAL A 108 6.66 8.93 4.66
CA VAL A 108 6.19 8.52 5.99
C VAL A 108 4.70 8.19 6.00
N ILE A 109 4.33 7.21 6.81
CA ILE A 109 2.93 6.99 7.21
C ILE A 109 2.69 7.59 8.60
N LEU A 110 1.47 8.09 8.82
CA LEU A 110 1.07 8.78 10.03
C LEU A 110 0.19 7.88 10.91
N PRO A 111 0.73 7.28 11.99
CA PRO A 111 -0.09 6.57 12.98
C PRO A 111 -1.15 7.48 13.60
N SER A 112 -2.13 6.90 14.30
CA SER A 112 -3.23 7.68 14.92
C SER A 112 -2.74 8.68 16.00
N ASP A 113 -1.56 8.43 16.56
CA ASP A 113 -0.89 9.23 17.60
C ASP A 113 0.37 9.96 17.09
N TYR A 114 0.47 10.18 15.78
CA TYR A 114 1.68 10.74 15.15
C TYR A 114 2.14 12.10 15.70
N ILE A 115 1.23 12.87 16.29
CA ILE A 115 1.57 14.17 16.88
C ILE A 115 2.45 13.99 18.14
N GLN A 116 2.22 12.93 18.89
CA GLN A 116 2.93 12.62 20.14
C GLN A 116 4.12 11.69 19.92
N GLU A 117 3.93 10.64 19.09
CA GLU A 117 4.87 9.53 18.97
C GLU A 117 5.66 9.55 17.64
N GLY A 118 5.33 10.49 16.73
CA GLY A 118 6.00 10.63 15.43
C GLY A 118 5.48 9.70 14.35
N TYR A 119 6.23 9.64 13.26
CA TYR A 119 5.89 8.95 12.02
C TYR A 119 6.58 7.59 11.93
N ILE A 120 6.12 6.73 11.02
CA ILE A 120 6.86 5.53 10.60
C ILE A 120 7.44 5.84 9.22
N ARG A 121 8.77 5.79 9.10
CA ARG A 121 9.50 6.07 7.86
C ARG A 121 9.54 4.85 6.95
N ASP A 122 9.73 5.07 5.67
CA ASP A 122 10.02 4.04 4.65
C ASP A 122 11.27 3.23 5.01
N ASP A 123 12.32 3.85 5.50
CA ASP A 123 13.51 3.26 6.10
C ASP A 123 13.20 2.17 7.16
N ASP A 124 12.25 2.44 8.08
CA ASP A 124 11.81 1.46 9.07
C ASP A 124 11.09 0.28 8.41
N ILE A 125 10.29 0.56 7.38
CA ILE A 125 9.59 -0.45 6.58
C ILE A 125 10.59 -1.29 5.79
N TYR A 126 11.57 -0.64 5.13
CA TYR A 126 12.64 -1.32 4.40
C TYR A 126 13.44 -2.27 5.30
N LYS A 127 13.91 -1.78 6.45
CA LYS A 127 14.67 -2.59 7.43
C LYS A 127 13.86 -3.81 7.90
N TRP A 128 12.55 -3.63 8.06
CA TRP A 128 11.66 -4.72 8.42
C TRP A 128 11.49 -5.72 7.27
N LEU A 129 11.31 -5.25 6.03
CA LEU A 129 11.18 -6.09 4.83
C LEU A 129 12.41 -6.94 4.57
N HIS A 130 13.59 -6.42 4.86
CA HIS A 130 14.86 -7.12 4.65
C HIS A 130 14.90 -8.48 5.39
N ASP A 131 14.27 -8.58 6.53
CA ASP A 131 14.27 -9.78 7.36
C ASP A 131 13.09 -10.75 7.06
N ILE A 132 12.14 -10.35 6.19
CA ILE A 132 11.00 -11.20 5.83
C ILE A 132 11.39 -12.17 4.71
N PRO A 133 11.25 -13.50 4.91
CA PRO A 133 11.68 -14.48 3.92
C PRO A 133 10.65 -14.79 2.83
N CYS A 134 9.38 -14.43 3.03
CA CYS A 134 8.27 -14.77 2.15
C CYS A 134 7.98 -13.68 1.11
N LYS A 135 7.00 -13.94 0.25
CA LYS A 135 6.47 -12.95 -0.69
C LYS A 135 5.72 -11.85 0.05
N VAL A 136 5.98 -10.58 -0.30
CA VAL A 136 5.34 -9.43 0.35
C VAL A 136 4.67 -8.52 -0.67
N CYS A 137 3.39 -8.28 -0.46
CA CYS A 137 2.58 -7.30 -1.18
C CYS A 137 2.28 -6.11 -0.25
N LEU A 138 2.77 -4.93 -0.61
CA LEU A 138 2.48 -3.69 0.09
C LEU A 138 1.51 -2.86 -0.76
N ILE A 139 0.45 -2.35 -0.15
CA ILE A 139 -0.53 -1.48 -0.80
C ILE A 139 -0.73 -0.25 0.07
N PHE A 140 -0.42 0.92 -0.48
CA PHE A 140 -0.56 2.19 0.22
C PHE A 140 -1.54 3.12 -0.50
N ASP A 141 -2.66 3.39 0.15
CA ASP A 141 -3.62 4.42 -0.28
C ASP A 141 -3.44 5.65 0.61
N SER A 142 -2.39 6.40 0.33
CA SER A 142 -2.01 7.61 1.07
C SER A 142 -1.28 8.61 0.18
N CYS A 143 -1.27 9.89 0.59
CA CYS A 143 -0.44 10.90 -0.04
C CYS A 143 1.05 10.58 0.13
N HIS A 144 1.88 11.03 -0.78
CA HIS A 144 3.34 10.92 -0.66
C HIS A 144 3.82 9.49 -0.32
N SER A 145 3.30 8.48 -1.03
CA SER A 145 3.63 7.08 -0.77
C SER A 145 4.35 6.39 -1.93
N GLY A 146 4.83 7.16 -2.90
CA GLY A 146 5.35 6.64 -4.15
C GLY A 146 6.52 5.68 -3.97
N THR A 147 7.50 6.03 -3.16
CA THR A 147 8.73 5.25 -2.93
C THR A 147 8.72 4.45 -1.64
N ILE A 148 7.61 4.45 -0.91
CA ILE A 148 7.52 3.81 0.41
C ILE A 148 7.97 2.33 0.38
N GLY A 149 8.93 1.98 1.24
CA GLY A 149 9.54 0.65 1.31
C GLY A 149 10.84 0.50 0.54
N ASP A 150 11.36 1.57 -0.11
CA ASP A 150 12.70 1.72 -0.67
C ASP A 150 13.15 0.58 -1.60
N LEU A 151 12.25 0.15 -2.47
CA LEU A 151 12.52 -0.95 -3.38
C LEU A 151 13.39 -0.51 -4.58
N PRO A 152 14.29 -1.38 -5.08
CA PRO A 152 15.29 -1.00 -6.07
C PRO A 152 14.75 -0.65 -7.45
N TRP A 153 13.55 -1.08 -7.80
CA TRP A 153 12.98 -0.86 -9.13
C TRP A 153 11.66 -0.11 -9.04
N LYS A 154 11.55 0.95 -9.85
CA LYS A 154 10.36 1.80 -9.99
C LYS A 154 9.77 1.65 -11.40
N PHE A 155 8.45 1.58 -11.47
CA PHE A 155 7.68 1.41 -12.69
C PHE A 155 6.71 2.58 -12.81
N THR A 156 6.88 3.38 -13.84
CA THR A 156 6.03 4.53 -14.15
C THR A 156 5.25 4.27 -15.42
N TYR A 157 3.93 4.29 -15.35
CA TYR A 157 3.06 4.14 -16.51
C TYR A 157 3.10 5.40 -17.38
N ARG A 158 3.24 5.25 -18.69
CA ARG A 158 3.18 6.32 -19.68
C ARG A 158 1.92 6.22 -20.53
N GLU A 159 1.74 5.07 -21.17
CA GLU A 159 0.58 4.77 -22.01
C GLU A 159 0.39 3.23 -22.11
N PRO A 160 -0.71 2.74 -22.67
CA PRO A 160 -0.92 1.30 -22.79
C PRO A 160 0.24 0.59 -23.50
N GLY A 161 0.87 -0.36 -22.77
CA GLY A 161 2.03 -1.11 -23.23
C GLY A 161 3.38 -0.38 -23.10
N ASP A 162 3.41 0.85 -22.59
CA ASP A 162 4.64 1.59 -22.28
C ASP A 162 4.74 1.90 -20.77
N VAL A 163 5.62 1.17 -20.12
CA VAL A 163 5.97 1.37 -18.71
C VAL A 163 7.46 1.66 -18.62
N LEU A 164 7.82 2.83 -18.13
CA LEU A 164 9.19 3.19 -17.82
C LEU A 164 9.64 2.40 -16.60
N ILE A 165 10.78 1.69 -16.72
CA ILE A 165 11.38 0.91 -15.63
C ILE A 165 12.72 1.54 -15.28
N GLU A 166 12.84 2.04 -14.08
CA GLU A 166 14.03 2.72 -13.58
C GLU A 166 14.59 1.98 -12.36
N LYS A 167 15.92 1.98 -12.24
CA LYS A 167 16.58 1.52 -11.02
C LYS A 167 16.69 2.70 -10.07
N GLU A 168 15.87 2.72 -9.04
CA GLU A 168 15.81 3.80 -8.06
C GLU A 168 16.95 3.71 -7.06
N ARG A 169 17.25 2.50 -6.58
CA ARG A 169 18.28 2.27 -5.56
C ARG A 169 19.26 1.17 -5.97
N ASN A 170 20.51 1.31 -5.55
CA ASN A 170 21.53 0.29 -5.79
C ASN A 170 21.65 -0.67 -4.60
N ILE A 171 20.56 -1.33 -4.28
CA ILE A 171 20.46 -2.33 -3.23
C ILE A 171 20.16 -3.71 -3.81
N ASP A 172 20.63 -4.76 -3.16
CA ASP A 172 20.38 -6.13 -3.57
C ASP A 172 19.22 -6.74 -2.77
N MET A 173 18.08 -6.88 -3.44
CA MET A 173 16.93 -7.63 -2.96
C MET A 173 16.50 -8.72 -3.95
N ALA A 174 17.41 -9.14 -4.83
CA ALA A 174 17.09 -10.06 -5.94
C ALA A 174 16.50 -11.40 -5.49
N ASN A 175 16.83 -11.86 -4.29
CA ASN A 175 16.30 -13.10 -3.71
C ASN A 175 14.95 -12.93 -3.03
N LYS A 176 14.35 -11.74 -3.08
CA LYS A 176 13.08 -11.42 -2.45
C LYS A 176 12.02 -11.12 -3.51
N LEU A 177 10.79 -11.50 -3.24
CA LEU A 177 9.64 -11.13 -4.06
C LEU A 177 8.79 -10.14 -3.27
N VAL A 178 9.13 -8.87 -3.38
CA VAL A 178 8.44 -7.75 -2.73
C VAL A 178 7.99 -6.78 -3.80
N PHE A 179 6.77 -6.29 -3.69
CA PHE A 179 6.32 -5.12 -4.44
C PHE A 179 5.47 -4.19 -3.59
N THR A 180 5.52 -2.92 -3.93
CA THR A 180 4.67 -1.87 -3.38
C THR A 180 3.82 -1.29 -4.50
N LEU A 181 2.52 -1.23 -4.27
CA LEU A 181 1.58 -0.52 -5.13
C LEU A 181 1.04 0.68 -4.35
N SER A 182 1.35 1.87 -4.82
CA SER A 182 1.02 3.14 -4.16
C SER A 182 -0.01 3.92 -4.96
N SER A 183 -0.88 4.65 -4.27
CA SER A 183 -1.94 5.43 -4.89
C SER A 183 -1.45 6.69 -5.59
N SER A 184 -0.32 7.24 -5.16
CA SER A 184 0.23 8.50 -5.68
C SER A 184 1.74 8.54 -5.59
N ILE A 185 2.37 9.32 -6.47
CA ILE A 185 3.77 9.69 -6.35
C ILE A 185 3.98 10.68 -5.19
N ASP A 186 5.23 10.86 -4.77
CA ASP A 186 5.60 11.60 -3.55
C ASP A 186 5.18 13.09 -3.53
N THR A 187 4.83 13.65 -4.67
CA THR A 187 4.38 15.05 -4.81
C THR A 187 2.86 15.21 -4.89
N GLN A 188 2.08 14.14 -4.76
CA GLN A 188 0.63 14.15 -5.00
C GLN A 188 -0.19 13.72 -3.79
N THR A 189 -1.48 14.11 -3.81
CA THR A 189 -2.47 13.79 -2.78
C THR A 189 -3.38 12.67 -3.26
N SER A 190 -3.63 11.68 -2.40
CA SER A 190 -4.67 10.66 -2.62
C SER A 190 -6.07 11.25 -2.34
N TRP A 191 -7.08 10.78 -3.06
CA TRP A 191 -8.43 11.36 -3.02
C TRP A 191 -9.46 10.40 -2.46
N GLU A 192 -10.37 10.96 -1.64
CA GLU A 192 -11.60 10.28 -1.20
C GLU A 192 -12.80 10.75 -2.05
N ILE A 193 -13.64 9.79 -2.44
CA ILE A 193 -14.91 10.02 -3.11
C ILE A 193 -16.04 9.75 -2.12
N TYR A 194 -17.02 10.65 -2.07
CA TYR A 194 -18.27 10.41 -1.33
C TYR A 194 -19.33 9.84 -2.26
N ASP A 195 -19.72 8.59 -2.04
CA ASP A 195 -20.84 7.96 -2.74
C ASP A 195 -22.15 8.33 -2.05
N LYS A 196 -23.00 9.05 -2.79
CA LYS A 196 -24.31 9.52 -2.29
C LYS A 196 -25.32 8.38 -2.10
N VAL A 197 -25.18 7.29 -2.83
CA VAL A 197 -26.07 6.12 -2.76
C VAL A 197 -25.72 5.29 -1.55
N LEU A 198 -24.45 4.97 -1.39
CA LEU A 198 -23.93 4.21 -0.24
C LEU A 198 -23.84 5.08 1.04
N LYS A 199 -23.90 6.42 0.90
CA LYS A 199 -23.64 7.40 1.97
C LYS A 199 -22.30 7.13 2.68
N GLN A 200 -21.29 6.77 1.90
CA GLN A 200 -19.99 6.35 2.38
C GLN A 200 -18.88 7.00 1.55
N SER A 201 -17.80 7.43 2.20
CA SER A 201 -16.55 7.81 1.54
C SER A 201 -15.65 6.60 1.35
N TYR A 202 -14.86 6.63 0.29
CA TYR A 202 -13.82 5.64 0.00
C TYR A 202 -12.69 6.26 -0.82
N GLY A 203 -11.49 5.66 -0.76
CA GLY A 203 -10.35 6.04 -1.60
C GLY A 203 -10.57 5.60 -3.05
N GLU A 204 -10.36 6.50 -3.99
CA GLU A 204 -10.51 6.21 -5.42
C GLU A 204 -9.57 5.09 -5.88
N PHE A 205 -8.34 5.11 -5.36
CA PHE A 205 -7.36 4.08 -5.67
C PHE A 205 -7.80 2.69 -5.18
N THR A 206 -8.17 2.57 -3.93
CA THR A 206 -8.64 1.28 -3.37
C THR A 206 -9.88 0.78 -4.08
N HIS A 207 -10.81 1.68 -4.43
CA HIS A 207 -12.00 1.29 -5.20
C HIS A 207 -11.63 0.75 -6.58
N THR A 208 -10.75 1.44 -7.30
CA THR A 208 -10.27 1.03 -8.63
C THR A 208 -9.53 -0.30 -8.56
N LEU A 209 -8.63 -0.47 -7.60
CA LEU A 209 -7.91 -1.72 -7.34
C LEU A 209 -8.88 -2.90 -7.18
N LEU A 210 -9.85 -2.77 -6.26
CA LEU A 210 -10.83 -3.83 -5.99
C LEU A 210 -11.70 -4.14 -7.20
N THR A 211 -12.12 -3.13 -7.95
CA THR A 211 -12.92 -3.29 -9.17
C THR A 211 -12.14 -4.05 -10.25
N ILE A 212 -10.87 -3.72 -10.44
CA ILE A 212 -10.03 -4.41 -11.43
C ILE A 212 -9.76 -5.85 -11.02
N LEU A 213 -9.49 -6.11 -9.74
CA LEU A 213 -9.30 -7.47 -9.22
C LEU A 213 -10.57 -8.31 -9.43
N GLU A 214 -11.74 -7.78 -9.12
CA GLU A 214 -13.03 -8.46 -9.31
C GLU A 214 -13.30 -8.75 -10.78
N ASN A 215 -13.11 -7.77 -11.67
CA ASN A 215 -13.30 -7.93 -13.12
C ASN A 215 -12.33 -8.92 -13.77
N ASN A 216 -11.23 -9.28 -13.12
CA ASN A 216 -10.28 -10.29 -13.55
C ASN A 216 -10.40 -11.58 -12.72
N GLU A 217 -11.52 -11.79 -12.02
CA GLU A 217 -11.79 -12.98 -11.20
C GLU A 217 -10.70 -13.27 -10.16
N TYR A 218 -9.99 -12.22 -9.73
CA TYR A 218 -8.85 -12.29 -8.81
C TYR A 218 -7.67 -13.14 -9.35
N GLU A 219 -7.50 -13.20 -10.66
CA GLU A 219 -6.34 -13.82 -11.31
C GLU A 219 -5.69 -12.83 -12.29
N ILE A 220 -4.64 -12.16 -11.86
CA ILE A 220 -3.98 -11.12 -12.64
C ILE A 220 -2.51 -10.97 -12.22
N SER A 221 -1.61 -10.77 -13.20
CA SER A 221 -0.22 -10.42 -12.87
C SER A 221 -0.14 -8.99 -12.32
N ILE A 222 0.85 -8.75 -11.43
CA ILE A 222 1.04 -7.43 -10.82
C ILE A 222 1.26 -6.33 -11.85
N MET A 223 1.99 -6.63 -12.93
CA MET A 223 2.22 -5.69 -14.04
C MET A 223 0.92 -5.29 -14.74
N LYS A 224 0.08 -6.27 -15.09
CA LYS A 224 -1.23 -5.99 -15.70
C LYS A 224 -2.17 -5.25 -14.76
N LEU A 225 -2.13 -5.57 -13.49
CA LEU A 225 -2.90 -4.85 -12.47
C LEU A 225 -2.46 -3.40 -12.41
N PHE A 226 -1.17 -3.13 -12.33
CA PHE A 226 -0.59 -1.80 -12.33
C PHE A 226 -0.95 -1.00 -13.60
N GLU A 227 -0.79 -1.59 -14.78
CA GLU A 227 -1.16 -0.94 -16.05
C GLU A 227 -2.65 -0.56 -16.09
N LYS A 228 -3.54 -1.47 -15.67
CA LYS A 228 -4.98 -1.21 -15.65
C LYS A 228 -5.35 -0.11 -14.65
N ILE A 229 -4.80 -0.15 -13.43
CA ILE A 229 -5.01 0.91 -12.43
C ILE A 229 -4.52 2.24 -13.00
N SER A 230 -3.29 2.30 -13.47
CA SER A 230 -2.69 3.54 -13.99
C SER A 230 -3.46 4.11 -15.18
N HIS A 231 -4.01 3.25 -16.04
CA HIS A 231 -4.85 3.65 -17.15
C HIS A 231 -6.14 4.36 -16.70
N GLU A 232 -6.77 3.89 -15.61
CA GLU A 232 -7.97 4.56 -15.04
C GLU A 232 -7.66 5.93 -14.47
N PHE A 233 -6.45 6.13 -13.95
CA PHE A 233 -5.96 7.41 -13.41
C PHE A 233 -5.31 8.30 -14.46
N CYS A 234 -5.10 7.80 -15.69
CA CYS A 234 -4.55 8.63 -16.77
C CYS A 234 -5.49 9.81 -17.09
N PRO A 235 -4.97 11.05 -17.22
CA PRO A 235 -5.82 12.21 -17.46
C PRO A 235 -6.62 12.03 -18.76
N LYS A 236 -7.90 11.72 -18.65
CA LYS A 236 -8.82 11.80 -19.80
C LYS A 236 -8.90 13.26 -20.18
N GLN A 237 -8.48 13.62 -21.39
CA GLN A 237 -8.55 14.97 -21.95
C GLN A 237 -10.01 15.46 -22.04
N PHE A 238 -10.59 15.91 -20.96
CA PHE A 238 -11.86 16.63 -20.95
C PHE A 238 -11.88 17.69 -19.83
N GLY A 239 -11.46 18.89 -20.14
CA GLY A 239 -11.97 20.21 -19.78
C GLY A 239 -12.38 20.54 -18.33
N LYS A 240 -11.98 19.80 -17.28
CA LYS A 240 -12.22 20.16 -15.88
C LYS A 240 -10.94 19.96 -15.06
N LYS A 241 -10.76 20.79 -14.00
CA LYS A 241 -9.62 20.73 -13.08
C LYS A 241 -9.11 19.31 -12.91
N GLN A 242 -7.93 19.01 -13.47
CA GLN A 242 -7.28 17.73 -13.37
C GLN A 242 -6.84 17.52 -11.92
N VAL A 243 -7.49 16.57 -11.27
CA VAL A 243 -6.94 15.91 -10.10
C VAL A 243 -5.96 14.89 -10.64
N ILE A 244 -4.68 15.13 -10.45
CA ILE A 244 -3.65 14.22 -10.94
C ILE A 244 -3.26 13.34 -9.75
N GLN A 245 -3.67 12.08 -9.81
CA GLN A 245 -3.18 11.02 -8.95
C GLN A 245 -2.49 10.02 -9.87
N THR A 246 -1.23 9.71 -9.60
CA THR A 246 -0.41 8.83 -10.43
C THR A 246 0.00 7.63 -9.61
N PRO A 247 -0.66 6.48 -9.79
CA PRO A 247 -0.25 5.25 -9.15
C PRO A 247 1.19 4.86 -9.51
N LEU A 248 1.89 4.27 -8.55
CA LEU A 248 3.26 3.82 -8.73
C LEU A 248 3.40 2.36 -8.31
N LEU A 249 4.22 1.62 -9.04
CA LEU A 249 4.66 0.28 -8.66
C LEU A 249 6.16 0.33 -8.37
N CYS A 250 6.57 -0.17 -7.21
CA CYS A 250 7.97 -0.47 -6.93
C CYS A 250 8.14 -1.97 -6.68
N SER A 251 9.31 -2.51 -6.99
CA SER A 251 9.57 -3.95 -6.82
C SER A 251 11.02 -4.24 -6.45
N SER A 252 11.23 -5.33 -5.75
CA SER A 252 12.56 -5.89 -5.48
C SER A 252 13.25 -6.42 -6.74
N SER A 253 12.50 -6.72 -7.80
CA SER A 253 12.98 -7.26 -9.07
C SER A 253 12.58 -6.37 -10.25
N ARG A 254 13.46 -6.27 -11.26
CA ARG A 254 13.17 -5.60 -12.53
C ARG A 254 12.01 -6.26 -13.30
N ILE A 255 11.78 -7.54 -13.07
CA ILE A 255 10.67 -8.29 -13.67
C ILE A 255 9.91 -8.90 -12.50
N PRO A 256 8.89 -8.22 -11.96
CA PRO A 256 8.09 -8.75 -10.87
C PRO A 256 7.19 -9.88 -11.38
N ASP A 257 7.63 -11.10 -11.14
CA ASP A 257 6.87 -12.31 -11.48
C ASP A 257 5.94 -12.70 -10.33
N TRP A 258 4.86 -11.94 -10.19
CA TRP A 258 3.81 -12.24 -9.23
C TRP A 258 2.44 -12.25 -9.91
N ILE A 259 1.73 -13.35 -9.71
CA ILE A 259 0.32 -13.47 -10.09
C ILE A 259 -0.49 -13.48 -8.81
N ILE A 260 -1.38 -12.49 -8.66
CA ILE A 260 -2.42 -12.51 -7.64
C ILE A 260 -3.42 -13.58 -8.07
N LYS A 261 -3.71 -14.53 -7.20
CA LYS A 261 -4.65 -15.63 -7.48
C LYS A 261 -5.23 -16.20 -6.19
N LYS A 262 -6.36 -16.85 -6.36
CA LYS A 262 -7.08 -17.58 -5.30
C LYS A 262 -6.24 -18.67 -4.65
#